data_d7001f756f381d4a053bd9beba4a3a2f
#
_entry.id   d7001f756f381d4a053bd9beba4a3a2f
#
_cell.length_a   1.000
_cell.length_b   1.000
_cell.length_c   1.000
_cell.angle_alpha   90.00
_cell.angle_beta   90.00
_cell.angle_gamma   90.00
#
_symmetry.space_group_name_H-M   'P 1'
#
loop_
_entity.id
_entity.type
_entity.pdbx_description
1 polymer ?
#
loop_
_entity_poly.entity_id
_entity_poly.type
_entity_poly.pdbx_seq_one_letter_code
_entity_poly.pdbx_strand_id
1 'polypeptide(L)'
;MQIEQRKLYLDPKLSYPSDLKIPFADYIAQCSELILQNRPDITSETRAKILAANAPFELINKPASKKIGVLLLHGLLDSPFMLSDIASRLHQENILVRSILLPGHGIVPGALLNVSYQDWLDSTAYGIATLTKEVDSLFIVGYSTGALLSVYHRFAAKNLAGLILLAPAFKIRSPWAFVSNWHQTLGRLGTRARWLSLTAEIDYAKYQSLPINAVAQVYNLSREVKKTLAQTPLAHPLFIATTAADTTISTPTVLKYFSKATHPNNQLILYSNQLNTNHAQIICRPTQYLAQSIQQISHVAIPISSANKHYGAQGDYIFASRAENNIHYGAYNSWQEQVQMQFNRF
;
A
#
# COMPACT_ATOMS: atom_id res chain seq x y z
N MET A 1 28.76 4.09 13.38
CA MET A 1 27.87 3.26 12.56
C MET A 1 28.73 2.21 11.86
N GLN A 2 28.51 0.93 12.15
CA GLN A 2 29.28 -0.17 11.53
C GLN A 2 29.13 -0.15 10.00
N ILE A 3 30.12 -0.66 9.27
CA ILE A 3 30.17 -0.60 7.78
C ILE A 3 28.91 -1.24 7.16
N GLU A 4 28.39 -2.32 7.73
CA GLU A 4 27.17 -2.97 7.26
C GLU A 4 25.92 -2.10 7.40
N GLN A 5 25.79 -1.35 8.49
CA GLN A 5 24.68 -0.41 8.65
C GLN A 5 24.70 0.74 7.64
N ARG A 6 25.87 1.11 7.13
CA ARG A 6 25.97 2.13 6.07
C ARG A 6 25.38 1.65 4.74
N LYS A 7 25.48 0.38 4.43
CA LYS A 7 24.92 -0.21 3.19
C LYS A 7 23.42 -0.04 3.09
N LEU A 8 22.68 -0.04 4.20
CA LEU A 8 21.23 0.16 4.24
C LEU A 8 20.81 1.49 3.58
N TYR A 9 21.66 2.51 3.68
CA TYR A 9 21.34 3.89 3.28
C TYR A 9 22.02 4.33 1.98
N LEU A 10 22.65 3.40 1.28
CA LEU A 10 23.22 3.61 -0.05
C LEU A 10 22.29 3.00 -1.11
N ASP A 11 22.28 3.60 -2.29
CA ASP A 11 21.58 3.02 -3.44
C ASP A 11 22.29 1.74 -3.91
N PRO A 12 21.62 0.58 -3.82
CA PRO A 12 22.18 -0.69 -4.28
C PRO A 12 22.17 -0.86 -5.80
N LYS A 13 21.65 0.11 -6.57
CA LYS A 13 21.54 0.10 -8.04
C LYS A 13 20.92 -1.19 -8.59
N LEU A 14 19.74 -1.52 -8.07
CA LEU A 14 19.03 -2.75 -8.42
C LEU A 14 18.32 -2.63 -9.78
N SER A 15 18.29 -3.75 -10.49
CA SER A 15 17.43 -3.93 -11.65
C SER A 15 16.22 -4.78 -11.25
N TYR A 16 15.02 -4.21 -11.34
CA TYR A 16 13.78 -4.92 -11.00
C TYR A 16 13.21 -5.64 -12.21
N PRO A 17 12.55 -6.80 -12.02
CA PRO A 17 11.85 -7.47 -13.11
C PRO A 17 10.78 -6.55 -13.69
N SER A 18 10.89 -6.20 -14.96
CA SER A 18 9.97 -5.30 -15.67
C SER A 18 9.42 -5.90 -16.96
N ASP A 19 9.85 -7.11 -17.35
CA ASP A 19 9.34 -7.77 -18.54
C ASP A 19 7.90 -8.27 -18.31
N LEU A 20 6.94 -7.68 -19.02
CA LEU A 20 5.52 -8.06 -18.97
C LEU A 20 5.24 -9.49 -19.46
N LYS A 21 6.24 -10.22 -19.95
CA LYS A 21 6.07 -11.58 -20.49
C LYS A 21 6.46 -12.67 -19.50
N ILE A 22 7.20 -12.36 -18.43
CA ILE A 22 7.60 -13.40 -17.48
C ILE A 22 6.39 -13.94 -16.71
N PRO A 23 6.33 -15.25 -16.43
CA PRO A 23 5.33 -15.84 -15.55
C PRO A 23 5.40 -15.23 -14.15
N PHE A 24 4.25 -15.17 -13.45
CA PHE A 24 4.23 -14.56 -12.11
C PHE A 24 5.07 -15.33 -11.08
N ALA A 25 5.18 -16.66 -11.22
CA ALA A 25 6.07 -17.46 -10.39
C ALA A 25 7.56 -17.07 -10.56
N ASP A 26 7.98 -16.78 -11.81
CA ASP A 26 9.36 -16.33 -12.10
C ASP A 26 9.61 -14.93 -11.55
N TYR A 27 8.60 -14.05 -11.59
CA TYR A 27 8.66 -12.74 -10.95
C TYR A 27 8.85 -12.86 -9.43
N ILE A 28 8.11 -13.75 -8.76
CA ILE A 28 8.29 -14.03 -7.33
C ILE A 28 9.71 -14.51 -7.06
N ALA A 29 10.22 -15.44 -7.86
CA ALA A 29 11.57 -15.99 -7.70
C ALA A 29 12.65 -14.91 -7.86
N GLN A 30 12.57 -14.07 -8.90
CA GLN A 30 13.52 -12.99 -9.16
C GLN A 30 13.50 -11.93 -8.05
N CYS A 31 12.31 -11.50 -7.60
CA CYS A 31 12.19 -10.57 -6.47
C CYS A 31 12.74 -11.17 -5.18
N SER A 32 12.48 -12.45 -4.92
CA SER A 32 13.01 -13.16 -3.74
C SER A 32 14.54 -13.20 -3.76
N GLU A 33 15.14 -13.47 -4.93
CA GLU A 33 16.59 -13.47 -5.09
C GLU A 33 17.19 -12.07 -4.85
N LEU A 34 16.58 -11.00 -5.39
CA LEU A 34 16.98 -9.62 -5.11
C LEU A 34 16.98 -9.30 -3.61
N ILE A 35 15.94 -9.75 -2.89
CA ILE A 35 15.84 -9.57 -1.44
C ILE A 35 16.99 -10.30 -0.74
N LEU A 36 17.22 -11.58 -1.09
CA LEU A 36 18.24 -12.41 -0.45
C LEU A 36 19.66 -11.87 -0.66
N GLN A 37 19.95 -11.37 -1.85
CA GLN A 37 21.29 -10.87 -2.19
C GLN A 37 21.62 -9.51 -1.59
N ASN A 38 20.61 -8.69 -1.26
CA ASN A 38 20.82 -7.29 -0.94
C ASN A 38 20.41 -6.89 0.48
N ARG A 39 19.76 -7.76 1.23
CA ARG A 39 19.41 -7.48 2.64
C ARG A 39 20.51 -7.97 3.58
N PRO A 40 21.07 -7.09 4.42
CA PRO A 40 22.14 -7.46 5.35
C PRO A 40 21.65 -8.23 6.59
N ASP A 41 20.34 -8.25 6.86
CA ASP A 41 19.71 -8.91 8.00
C ASP A 41 19.26 -10.36 7.68
N ILE A 42 19.63 -10.90 6.52
CA ILE A 42 19.37 -12.28 6.14
C ILE A 42 20.35 -13.22 6.86
N THR A 43 19.80 -14.10 7.67
CA THR A 43 20.49 -15.21 8.32
C THR A 43 19.68 -16.50 8.07
N SER A 44 20.21 -17.66 8.50
CA SER A 44 19.45 -18.93 8.48
C SER A 44 18.11 -18.82 9.24
N GLU A 45 18.07 -18.05 10.32
CA GLU A 45 16.90 -17.88 11.19
C GLU A 45 15.90 -16.87 10.64
N THR A 46 16.39 -15.77 10.01
CA THR A 46 15.53 -14.67 9.57
C THR A 46 15.06 -14.82 8.13
N ARG A 47 15.72 -15.64 7.30
CA ARG A 47 15.47 -15.79 5.87
C ARG A 47 14.00 -16.05 5.53
N ALA A 48 13.39 -17.05 6.16
CA ALA A 48 12.00 -17.43 5.88
C ALA A 48 11.02 -16.31 6.24
N LYS A 49 11.21 -15.68 7.40
CA LYS A 49 10.40 -14.58 7.90
C LYS A 49 10.49 -13.33 7.00
N ILE A 50 11.71 -12.97 6.60
CA ILE A 50 11.95 -11.80 5.75
C ILE A 50 11.36 -12.01 4.36
N LEU A 51 11.54 -13.18 3.75
CA LEU A 51 10.94 -13.49 2.45
C LEU A 51 9.41 -13.49 2.52
N ALA A 52 8.83 -14.12 3.54
CA ALA A 52 7.37 -14.16 3.72
C ALA A 52 6.76 -12.76 3.85
N ALA A 53 7.50 -11.80 4.42
CA ALA A 53 7.03 -10.42 4.56
C ALA A 53 7.25 -9.57 3.30
N ASN A 54 8.38 -9.74 2.61
CA ASN A 54 8.82 -8.77 1.61
C ASN A 54 8.70 -9.26 0.18
N ALA A 55 8.70 -10.56 -0.09
CA ALA A 55 8.55 -11.08 -1.43
C ALA A 55 7.13 -10.90 -1.96
N PRO A 56 6.96 -10.71 -3.29
CA PRO A 56 5.65 -10.87 -3.92
C PRO A 56 5.11 -12.26 -3.62
N PHE A 57 3.79 -12.39 -3.63
CA PHE A 57 3.17 -13.70 -3.41
C PHE A 57 1.90 -13.89 -4.23
N GLU A 58 1.52 -15.14 -4.40
CA GLU A 58 0.26 -15.55 -4.99
C GLU A 58 -0.45 -16.56 -4.08
N LEU A 59 -1.74 -16.39 -3.88
CA LEU A 59 -2.63 -17.33 -3.22
C LEU A 59 -3.61 -17.87 -4.26
N ILE A 60 -3.38 -19.11 -4.69
CA ILE A 60 -4.12 -19.75 -5.78
C ILE A 60 -5.43 -20.33 -5.22
N ASN A 61 -6.53 -20.05 -5.90
CA ASN A 61 -7.84 -20.57 -5.56
C ASN A 61 -8.10 -21.98 -6.17
N LYS A 62 -9.15 -22.61 -5.67
CA LYS A 62 -9.69 -23.85 -6.29
C LYS A 62 -10.39 -23.53 -7.61
N PRO A 63 -10.46 -24.49 -8.55
CA PRO A 63 -11.23 -24.28 -9.78
C PRO A 63 -12.68 -23.87 -9.48
N ALA A 64 -13.14 -22.80 -10.15
CA ALA A 64 -14.48 -22.25 -9.99
C ALA A 64 -15.07 -21.91 -11.36
N SER A 65 -16.40 -21.84 -11.46
CA SER A 65 -17.10 -21.48 -12.69
C SER A 65 -16.86 -20.02 -13.10
N LYS A 66 -16.69 -19.13 -12.12
CA LYS A 66 -16.29 -17.73 -12.32
C LYS A 66 -15.02 -17.48 -11.51
N LYS A 67 -13.96 -17.02 -12.16
CA LYS A 67 -12.68 -16.72 -11.54
C LYS A 67 -12.61 -15.25 -11.18
N ILE A 68 -12.53 -14.95 -9.89
CA ILE A 68 -12.28 -13.61 -9.37
C ILE A 68 -10.82 -13.52 -8.96
N GLY A 69 -10.16 -12.44 -9.37
CA GLY A 69 -8.79 -12.14 -8.98
C GLY A 69 -8.65 -10.78 -8.34
N VAL A 70 -7.73 -10.68 -7.41
CA VAL A 70 -7.41 -9.44 -6.70
C VAL A 70 -5.91 -9.17 -6.77
N LEU A 71 -5.55 -7.99 -7.29
CA LEU A 71 -4.19 -7.46 -7.23
C LEU A 71 -4.04 -6.55 -6.02
N LEU A 72 -3.04 -6.82 -5.19
CA LEU A 72 -2.72 -6.04 -3.99
C LEU A 72 -1.50 -5.15 -4.24
N LEU A 73 -1.64 -3.85 -3.92
CA LEU A 73 -0.61 -2.82 -4.10
C LEU A 73 -0.36 -2.12 -2.76
N HIS A 74 0.81 -2.35 -2.18
CA HIS A 74 1.20 -1.78 -0.88
C HIS A 74 1.56 -0.28 -0.95
N GLY A 75 1.77 0.34 0.22
CA GLY A 75 2.12 1.75 0.37
C GLY A 75 3.61 2.06 0.26
N LEU A 76 3.97 3.34 0.37
CA LEU A 76 5.36 3.79 0.47
C LEU A 76 5.99 3.31 1.77
N LEU A 77 7.24 2.88 1.71
CA LEU A 77 8.04 2.27 2.78
C LEU A 77 7.59 0.88 3.21
N ASP A 78 6.46 0.40 2.73
CA ASP A 78 5.86 -0.87 3.09
C ASP A 78 6.37 -2.04 2.21
N SER A 79 5.80 -3.19 2.43
CA SER A 79 6.01 -4.40 1.63
C SER A 79 4.68 -5.11 1.38
N PRO A 80 4.63 -6.20 0.62
CA PRO A 80 3.44 -7.05 0.46
C PRO A 80 2.80 -7.47 1.79
N PHE A 81 3.56 -7.53 2.88
CA PHE A 81 3.08 -7.85 4.23
C PHE A 81 1.91 -6.99 4.69
N MET A 82 1.90 -5.69 4.34
CA MET A 82 0.86 -4.76 4.78
C MET A 82 -0.56 -5.15 4.36
N LEU A 83 -0.69 -5.96 3.31
CA LEU A 83 -1.97 -6.44 2.79
C LEU A 83 -2.17 -7.95 2.96
N SER A 84 -1.30 -8.62 3.73
CA SER A 84 -1.34 -10.08 3.92
C SER A 84 -2.59 -10.56 4.65
N ASP A 85 -3.10 -9.80 5.62
CA ASP A 85 -4.33 -10.14 6.33
C ASP A 85 -5.54 -10.12 5.37
N ILE A 86 -5.59 -9.10 4.51
CA ILE A 86 -6.61 -8.96 3.46
C ILE A 86 -6.47 -10.10 2.46
N ALA A 87 -5.24 -10.39 2.02
CA ALA A 87 -4.96 -11.49 1.11
C ALA A 87 -5.49 -12.83 1.66
N SER A 88 -5.16 -13.11 2.91
CA SER A 88 -5.59 -14.34 3.59
C SER A 88 -7.12 -14.44 3.67
N ARG A 89 -7.79 -13.34 3.99
CA ARG A 89 -9.26 -13.31 4.08
C ARG A 89 -9.91 -13.51 2.72
N LEU A 90 -9.42 -12.85 1.66
CA LEU A 90 -9.92 -13.01 0.30
C LEU A 90 -9.69 -14.43 -0.23
N HIS A 91 -8.54 -15.02 0.08
CA HIS A 91 -8.23 -16.38 -0.32
C HIS A 91 -9.18 -17.41 0.34
N GLN A 92 -9.58 -17.21 1.60
CA GLN A 92 -10.60 -18.05 2.26
C GLN A 92 -11.94 -18.06 1.52
N GLU A 93 -12.26 -16.98 0.78
CA GLU A 93 -13.43 -16.87 -0.08
C GLU A 93 -13.20 -17.42 -1.50
N ASN A 94 -12.13 -18.19 -1.69
CA ASN A 94 -11.75 -18.79 -2.97
C ASN A 94 -11.45 -17.76 -4.08
N ILE A 95 -10.89 -16.61 -3.71
CA ILE A 95 -10.44 -15.57 -4.62
C ILE A 95 -8.96 -15.75 -4.91
N LEU A 96 -8.55 -15.66 -6.18
CA LEU A 96 -7.13 -15.63 -6.57
C LEU A 96 -6.53 -14.29 -6.16
N VAL A 97 -5.48 -14.31 -5.32
CA VAL A 97 -4.86 -13.08 -4.83
C VAL A 97 -3.40 -13.02 -5.26
N ARG A 98 -3.00 -11.90 -5.85
CA ARG A 98 -1.59 -11.56 -6.14
C ARG A 98 -1.19 -10.29 -5.42
N SER A 99 0.00 -10.28 -4.83
CA SER A 99 0.64 -9.07 -4.32
C SER A 99 1.97 -8.88 -5.02
N ILE A 100 2.20 -7.70 -5.59
CA ILE A 100 3.50 -7.35 -6.18
C ILE A 100 4.37 -6.58 -5.19
N LEU A 101 5.68 -6.60 -5.42
CA LEU A 101 6.64 -5.77 -4.73
C LEU A 101 6.93 -4.52 -5.58
N LEU A 102 6.64 -3.33 -5.07
CA LEU A 102 6.97 -2.09 -5.76
C LEU A 102 8.49 -1.86 -5.74
N PRO A 103 9.11 -1.48 -6.88
CA PRO A 103 10.53 -1.15 -6.95
C PRO A 103 10.99 -0.23 -5.82
N GLY A 104 12.16 -0.54 -5.23
CA GLY A 104 12.72 0.20 -4.09
C GLY A 104 12.27 -0.30 -2.72
N HIS A 105 11.29 -1.20 -2.65
CA HIS A 105 10.74 -1.70 -1.39
C HIS A 105 11.23 -3.13 -1.06
N GLY A 106 11.05 -3.54 0.20
CA GLY A 106 11.33 -4.89 0.68
C GLY A 106 12.80 -5.29 0.77
N ILE A 107 13.74 -4.43 0.39
CA ILE A 107 15.18 -4.71 0.32
C ILE A 107 15.92 -3.86 1.34
N VAL A 108 16.32 -2.64 0.97
CA VAL A 108 16.94 -1.66 1.88
C VAL A 108 16.39 -0.26 1.60
N PRO A 109 16.29 0.64 2.58
CA PRO A 109 15.76 1.99 2.37
C PRO A 109 16.50 2.78 1.29
N GLY A 110 17.82 2.52 1.12
CA GLY A 110 18.64 3.14 0.07
C GLY A 110 18.16 2.88 -1.35
N ALA A 111 17.42 1.78 -1.59
CA ALA A 111 16.86 1.47 -2.89
C ALA A 111 15.80 2.49 -3.36
N LEU A 112 15.21 3.26 -2.44
CA LEU A 112 14.26 4.34 -2.74
C LEU A 112 14.93 5.66 -3.14
N LEU A 113 16.26 5.77 -3.05
CA LEU A 113 16.98 7.02 -3.34
C LEU A 113 16.90 7.46 -4.79
N ASN A 114 16.74 6.53 -5.72
CA ASN A 114 16.73 6.82 -7.17
C ASN A 114 15.54 6.17 -7.91
N VAL A 115 14.64 5.46 -7.22
CA VAL A 115 13.42 4.93 -7.83
C VAL A 115 12.54 6.08 -8.34
N SER A 116 11.81 5.83 -9.43
CA SER A 116 10.81 6.74 -9.99
C SER A 116 9.40 6.20 -9.79
N TYR A 117 8.40 7.09 -9.82
CA TYR A 117 7.00 6.62 -9.84
C TYR A 117 6.65 5.88 -11.13
N GLN A 118 7.41 6.07 -12.21
CA GLN A 118 7.25 5.31 -13.44
C GLN A 118 7.59 3.83 -13.24
N ASP A 119 8.64 3.51 -12.47
CA ASP A 119 8.99 2.12 -12.12
C ASP A 119 7.83 1.44 -11.37
N TRP A 120 7.13 2.19 -10.50
CA TRP A 120 5.93 1.69 -9.81
C TRP A 120 4.74 1.49 -10.75
N LEU A 121 4.55 2.40 -11.73
CA LEU A 121 3.52 2.24 -12.76
C LEU A 121 3.78 0.99 -13.60
N ASP A 122 5.02 0.78 -14.03
CA ASP A 122 5.40 -0.36 -14.89
C ASP A 122 5.21 -1.69 -14.15
N SER A 123 5.61 -1.77 -12.86
CA SER A 123 5.37 -2.95 -12.02
C SER A 123 3.88 -3.21 -11.81
N THR A 124 3.07 -2.16 -11.63
CA THR A 124 1.63 -2.29 -11.49
C THR A 124 0.99 -2.78 -12.80
N ALA A 125 1.43 -2.23 -13.94
CA ALA A 125 0.99 -2.69 -15.27
C ALA A 125 1.29 -4.17 -15.50
N TYR A 126 2.48 -4.64 -15.07
CA TYR A 126 2.85 -6.06 -15.08
C TYR A 126 1.87 -6.90 -14.26
N GLY A 127 1.61 -6.51 -12.99
CA GLY A 127 0.69 -7.23 -12.10
C GLY A 127 -0.72 -7.34 -12.69
N ILE A 128 -1.24 -6.25 -13.27
CA ILE A 128 -2.55 -6.22 -13.94
C ILE A 128 -2.53 -7.13 -15.18
N ALA A 129 -1.53 -6.98 -16.06
CA ALA A 129 -1.46 -7.71 -17.32
C ALA A 129 -1.37 -9.23 -17.13
N THR A 130 -0.66 -9.68 -16.10
CA THR A 130 -0.55 -11.12 -15.80
C THR A 130 -1.82 -11.67 -15.16
N LEU A 131 -2.45 -10.96 -14.23
CA LEU A 131 -3.65 -11.45 -13.54
C LEU A 131 -4.90 -11.40 -14.44
N THR A 132 -5.04 -10.36 -15.27
CA THR A 132 -6.17 -10.20 -16.22
C THR A 132 -6.36 -11.41 -17.13
N LYS A 133 -5.29 -12.12 -17.50
CA LYS A 133 -5.34 -13.29 -18.38
C LYS A 133 -5.93 -14.53 -17.74
N GLU A 134 -5.98 -14.57 -16.41
CA GLU A 134 -6.32 -15.76 -15.63
C GLU A 134 -7.69 -15.66 -14.94
N VAL A 135 -8.32 -14.48 -14.95
CA VAL A 135 -9.56 -14.22 -14.23
C VAL A 135 -10.64 -13.57 -15.08
N ASP A 136 -11.88 -13.85 -14.76
CA ASP A 136 -13.06 -13.25 -15.42
C ASP A 136 -13.34 -11.84 -14.90
N SER A 137 -13.05 -11.61 -13.62
CA SER A 137 -13.24 -10.31 -12.96
C SER A 137 -12.03 -9.97 -12.13
N LEU A 138 -11.44 -8.79 -12.39
CA LEU A 138 -10.28 -8.26 -11.68
C LEU A 138 -10.72 -7.16 -10.70
N PHE A 139 -10.24 -7.23 -9.48
CA PHE A 139 -10.27 -6.12 -8.53
C PHE A 139 -8.85 -5.68 -8.18
N ILE A 140 -8.68 -4.40 -7.86
CA ILE A 140 -7.40 -3.89 -7.39
C ILE A 140 -7.59 -3.29 -6.00
N VAL A 141 -6.85 -3.79 -5.02
CA VAL A 141 -6.76 -3.24 -3.67
C VAL A 141 -5.47 -2.46 -3.56
N GLY A 142 -5.57 -1.16 -3.37
CA GLY A 142 -4.40 -0.29 -3.18
C GLY A 142 -4.41 0.38 -1.82
N TYR A 143 -3.27 0.34 -1.13
CA TYR A 143 -3.08 1.05 0.12
C TYR A 143 -2.17 2.27 -0.10
N SER A 144 -2.59 3.44 0.37
CA SER A 144 -1.82 4.69 0.34
C SER A 144 -1.30 5.02 -1.08
N THR A 145 -0.01 4.87 -1.36
CA THR A 145 0.60 4.99 -2.70
C THR A 145 0.04 3.96 -3.68
N GLY A 146 -0.17 2.72 -3.22
CA GLY A 146 -0.80 1.68 -4.02
C GLY A 146 -2.20 2.05 -4.50
N ALA A 147 -2.94 2.85 -3.71
CA ALA A 147 -4.24 3.36 -4.13
C ALA A 147 -4.13 4.38 -5.28
N LEU A 148 -3.07 5.19 -5.33
CA LEU A 148 -2.80 6.08 -6.48
C LEU A 148 -2.52 5.27 -7.74
N LEU A 149 -1.71 4.21 -7.63
CA LEU A 149 -1.39 3.30 -8.72
C LEU A 149 -2.66 2.61 -9.25
N SER A 150 -3.55 2.16 -8.35
CA SER A 150 -4.84 1.57 -8.71
C SER A 150 -5.70 2.54 -9.52
N VAL A 151 -5.80 3.79 -9.08
CA VAL A 151 -6.57 4.82 -9.78
C VAL A 151 -5.95 5.21 -11.12
N TYR A 152 -4.62 5.29 -11.20
CA TYR A 152 -3.92 5.57 -12.47
C TYR A 152 -4.23 4.50 -13.52
N HIS A 153 -4.18 3.23 -13.12
CA HIS A 153 -4.39 2.08 -14.00
C HIS A 153 -5.87 1.64 -14.16
N ARG A 154 -6.83 2.45 -13.74
CA ARG A 154 -8.27 2.08 -13.74
C ARG A 154 -8.84 1.68 -15.12
N PHE A 155 -8.14 1.98 -16.20
CA PHE A 155 -8.52 1.57 -17.57
C PHE A 155 -7.57 0.53 -18.18
N ALA A 156 -6.60 -0.01 -17.41
CA ALA A 156 -5.60 -0.93 -17.93
C ALA A 156 -6.14 -2.34 -18.24
N ALA A 157 -7.28 -2.72 -17.66
CA ALA A 157 -7.89 -4.02 -17.88
C ALA A 157 -9.39 -3.87 -18.21
N LYS A 158 -9.84 -4.57 -19.28
CA LYS A 158 -11.26 -4.56 -19.70
C LYS A 158 -12.17 -5.26 -18.68
N ASN A 159 -11.64 -6.22 -17.95
CA ASN A 159 -12.35 -6.99 -16.91
C ASN A 159 -12.17 -6.42 -15.51
N LEU A 160 -11.71 -5.15 -15.38
CA LEU A 160 -11.65 -4.48 -14.08
C LEU A 160 -13.07 -4.28 -13.53
N ALA A 161 -13.39 -4.99 -12.45
CA ALA A 161 -14.70 -5.00 -11.82
C ALA A 161 -14.85 -3.95 -10.72
N GLY A 162 -13.75 -3.53 -10.09
CA GLY A 162 -13.80 -2.49 -9.06
C GLY A 162 -12.43 -2.15 -8.44
N LEU A 163 -12.43 -1.04 -7.71
CA LEU A 163 -11.28 -0.52 -6.98
C LEU A 163 -11.57 -0.46 -5.48
N ILE A 164 -10.62 -0.91 -4.68
CA ILE A 164 -10.65 -0.84 -3.22
C ILE A 164 -9.45 -0.01 -2.77
N LEU A 165 -9.71 1.17 -2.24
CA LEU A 165 -8.70 2.15 -1.90
C LEU A 165 -8.63 2.35 -0.39
N LEU A 166 -7.52 1.97 0.21
CA LEU A 166 -7.27 2.06 1.64
C LEU A 166 -6.38 3.27 1.91
N ALA A 167 -6.88 4.26 2.65
CA ALA A 167 -6.20 5.52 2.96
C ALA A 167 -5.48 6.14 1.73
N PRO A 168 -6.19 6.41 0.60
CA PRO A 168 -5.57 6.80 -0.67
C PRO A 168 -4.80 8.12 -0.57
N ALA A 169 -3.54 8.11 -1.02
CA ALA A 169 -2.60 9.24 -0.92
C ALA A 169 -2.85 10.35 -1.97
N PHE A 170 -4.12 10.71 -2.24
CA PHE A 170 -4.47 11.75 -3.23
C PHE A 170 -3.82 13.11 -2.95
N LYS A 171 -3.56 13.42 -1.68
CA LYS A 171 -2.82 14.62 -1.25
C LYS A 171 -2.09 14.32 0.05
N ILE A 172 -0.77 14.40 0.02
CA ILE A 172 0.09 14.30 1.22
C ILE A 172 -0.08 15.57 2.06
N ARG A 173 -0.16 15.42 3.38
CA ARG A 173 -0.29 16.57 4.31
C ARG A 173 1.04 17.27 4.58
N SER A 174 2.17 16.60 4.38
CA SER A 174 3.49 17.19 4.62
C SER A 174 3.71 18.45 3.77
N PRO A 175 4.03 19.60 4.38
CA PRO A 175 4.37 20.81 3.64
C PRO A 175 5.65 20.67 2.82
N TRP A 176 6.49 19.68 3.14
CA TRP A 176 7.76 19.42 2.43
C TRP A 176 7.58 18.62 1.14
N ALA A 177 6.38 18.11 0.86
CA ALA A 177 6.14 17.28 -0.32
C ALA A 177 6.42 18.01 -1.64
N PHE A 178 6.19 19.34 -1.73
CA PHE A 178 6.49 20.12 -2.92
C PHE A 178 7.99 20.46 -3.06
N VAL A 179 8.70 20.63 -1.92
CA VAL A 179 10.13 20.94 -1.90
C VAL A 179 10.96 19.70 -2.24
N SER A 180 10.40 18.52 -2.07
CA SER A 180 11.10 17.26 -2.32
C SER A 180 11.54 17.08 -3.77
N ASN A 181 10.96 17.80 -4.74
CA ASN A 181 11.43 17.82 -6.14
C ASN A 181 12.83 18.45 -6.30
N TRP A 182 13.35 19.17 -5.31
CA TRP A 182 14.69 19.76 -5.32
C TRP A 182 15.76 18.78 -4.80
N HIS A 183 15.39 17.52 -4.54
CA HIS A 183 16.30 16.50 -3.98
C HIS A 183 17.57 16.28 -4.81
N GLN A 184 17.54 16.47 -6.13
CA GLN A 184 18.72 16.33 -7.00
C GLN A 184 19.78 17.40 -6.75
N THR A 185 19.36 18.63 -6.45
CA THR A 185 20.27 19.72 -6.07
C THR A 185 20.78 19.55 -4.64
N LEU A 186 19.93 19.09 -3.71
CA LEU A 186 20.31 18.81 -2.32
C LEU A 186 21.27 17.63 -2.22
N GLY A 187 21.20 16.64 -3.11
CA GLY A 187 22.10 15.49 -3.14
C GLY A 187 23.58 15.85 -3.36
N ARG A 188 23.88 17.05 -3.90
CA ARG A 188 25.26 17.60 -4.02
C ARG A 188 25.84 18.02 -2.67
N LEU A 189 25.02 18.19 -1.63
CA LEU A 189 25.42 18.58 -0.27
C LEU A 189 25.83 17.39 0.61
N GLY A 190 25.86 16.16 0.06
CA GLY A 190 26.24 14.94 0.76
C GLY A 190 25.08 13.93 0.94
N THR A 191 25.43 12.69 1.28
CA THR A 191 24.46 11.57 1.37
C THR A 191 23.35 11.81 2.37
N ARG A 192 23.61 12.47 3.50
CA ARG A 192 22.62 12.76 4.54
C ARG A 192 21.54 13.74 4.07
N ALA A 193 21.88 14.66 3.16
CA ALA A 193 20.94 15.63 2.60
C ALA A 193 19.88 15.01 1.67
N ARG A 194 19.98 13.71 1.35
CA ARG A 194 19.01 12.96 0.56
C ARG A 194 17.87 12.35 1.39
N TRP A 195 17.91 12.49 2.72
CA TRP A 195 16.99 11.85 3.66
C TRP A 195 16.16 12.89 4.39
N LEU A 196 14.86 12.67 4.41
CA LEU A 196 13.91 13.42 5.25
C LEU A 196 14.00 12.96 6.71
N SER A 197 14.12 11.64 6.92
CA SER A 197 14.42 11.04 8.21
C SER A 197 15.39 9.87 8.03
N LEU A 198 16.31 9.73 8.97
CA LEU A 198 17.24 8.61 9.10
C LEU A 198 17.11 8.07 10.51
N THR A 199 16.61 6.85 10.61
CA THR A 199 16.36 6.13 11.86
C THR A 199 16.90 4.70 11.77
N ALA A 200 17.03 4.00 12.91
CA ALA A 200 17.42 2.60 12.90
C ALA A 200 16.31 1.76 12.23
N GLU A 201 16.70 0.88 11.33
CA GLU A 201 15.81 -0.09 10.70
C GLU A 201 15.61 -1.28 11.66
N ILE A 202 14.51 -1.25 12.42
CA ILE A 202 14.19 -2.26 13.41
C ILE A 202 13.06 -3.20 12.95
N ASP A 203 12.32 -2.82 11.91
CA ASP A 203 11.22 -3.59 11.35
C ASP A 203 11.65 -4.26 10.04
N TYR A 204 11.49 -5.58 9.97
CA TYR A 204 11.88 -6.33 8.77
C TYR A 204 10.86 -6.23 7.62
N ALA A 205 9.65 -5.75 7.87
CA ALA A 205 8.56 -5.66 6.88
C ALA A 205 8.31 -4.23 6.38
N LYS A 206 8.90 -3.21 7.02
CA LYS A 206 8.66 -1.79 6.73
C LYS A 206 9.90 -0.96 7.01
N TYR A 207 10.23 -0.04 6.11
CA TYR A 207 11.32 0.91 6.34
C TYR A 207 10.95 1.98 7.37
N GLN A 208 11.94 2.36 8.20
CA GLN A 208 11.83 3.44 9.18
C GLN A 208 12.40 4.75 8.65
N SER A 209 13.38 4.66 7.75
CA SER A 209 14.04 5.83 7.14
C SER A 209 13.33 6.23 5.85
N LEU A 210 13.20 7.54 5.66
CA LEU A 210 12.44 8.12 4.54
C LEU A 210 13.33 8.98 3.64
N PRO A 211 13.66 8.53 2.41
CA PRO A 211 14.34 9.36 1.44
C PRO A 211 13.43 10.49 0.92
N ILE A 212 14.05 11.67 0.67
CA ILE A 212 13.33 12.80 0.06
C ILE A 212 12.79 12.44 -1.33
N ASN A 213 13.58 11.68 -2.13
CA ASN A 213 13.13 11.19 -3.44
C ASN A 213 11.81 10.41 -3.33
N ALA A 214 11.68 9.50 -2.37
CA ALA A 214 10.47 8.69 -2.21
C ALA A 214 9.21 9.55 -2.04
N VAL A 215 9.28 10.61 -1.23
CA VAL A 215 8.18 11.58 -1.06
C VAL A 215 7.91 12.34 -2.35
N ALA A 216 8.98 12.76 -3.08
CA ALA A 216 8.85 13.43 -4.37
C ALA A 216 8.11 12.56 -5.39
N GLN A 217 8.42 11.27 -5.45
CA GLN A 217 7.78 10.36 -6.40
C GLN A 217 6.30 10.15 -6.08
N VAL A 218 5.92 10.00 -4.80
CA VAL A 218 4.49 9.95 -4.42
C VAL A 218 3.77 11.26 -4.75
N TYR A 219 4.41 12.40 -4.51
CA TYR A 219 3.85 13.70 -4.85
C TYR A 219 3.63 13.82 -6.38
N ASN A 220 4.61 13.44 -7.19
CA ASN A 220 4.50 13.47 -8.65
C ASN A 220 3.39 12.54 -9.15
N LEU A 221 3.33 11.30 -8.65
CA LEU A 221 2.24 10.36 -8.95
C LEU A 221 0.88 10.94 -8.57
N SER A 222 0.74 11.57 -7.39
CA SER A 222 -0.52 12.19 -6.98
C SER A 222 -0.95 13.32 -7.91
N ARG A 223 -0.01 14.08 -8.48
CA ARG A 223 -0.30 15.11 -9.50
C ARG A 223 -0.78 14.50 -10.81
N GLU A 224 -0.15 13.41 -11.27
CA GLU A 224 -0.60 12.71 -12.48
C GLU A 224 -2.00 12.12 -12.29
N VAL A 225 -2.27 11.45 -11.16
CA VAL A 225 -3.61 10.96 -10.82
C VAL A 225 -4.63 12.11 -10.80
N LYS A 226 -4.28 13.26 -10.21
CA LYS A 226 -5.16 14.45 -10.21
C LYS A 226 -5.48 14.92 -11.63
N LYS A 227 -4.50 14.93 -12.55
CA LYS A 227 -4.71 15.30 -13.97
C LYS A 227 -5.67 14.33 -14.65
N THR A 228 -5.45 13.02 -14.48
CA THR A 228 -6.32 12.01 -15.08
C THR A 228 -7.74 12.04 -14.54
N LEU A 229 -7.91 12.31 -13.23
CA LEU A 229 -9.24 12.45 -12.60
C LEU A 229 -9.96 13.74 -12.96
N ALA A 230 -9.24 14.78 -13.36
CA ALA A 230 -9.85 16.00 -13.89
C ALA A 230 -10.46 15.80 -15.29
N GLN A 231 -9.86 14.89 -16.07
CA GLN A 231 -10.32 14.55 -17.43
C GLN A 231 -11.43 13.49 -17.39
N THR A 232 -11.26 12.46 -16.56
CA THR A 232 -12.18 11.33 -16.49
C THR A 232 -12.40 10.94 -15.02
N PRO A 233 -13.58 11.20 -14.45
CA PRO A 233 -13.92 10.80 -13.09
C PRO A 233 -13.89 9.29 -12.86
N LEU A 234 -13.91 8.87 -11.59
CA LEU A 234 -14.00 7.46 -11.20
C LEU A 234 -15.42 6.96 -11.52
N ALA A 235 -15.52 6.07 -12.49
CA ALA A 235 -16.78 5.47 -12.95
C ALA A 235 -16.88 3.97 -12.61
N HIS A 236 -15.80 3.33 -12.19
CA HIS A 236 -15.82 1.94 -11.72
C HIS A 236 -16.42 1.86 -10.30
N PRO A 237 -16.98 0.71 -9.92
CA PRO A 237 -17.32 0.43 -8.53
C PRO A 237 -16.14 0.75 -7.61
N LEU A 238 -16.41 1.52 -6.57
CA LEU A 238 -15.36 2.08 -5.71
C LEU A 238 -15.70 1.84 -4.23
N PHE A 239 -14.79 1.19 -3.54
CA PHE A 239 -14.80 1.15 -2.08
C PHE A 239 -13.61 1.94 -1.54
N ILE A 240 -13.84 2.80 -0.56
CA ILE A 240 -12.77 3.54 0.16
C ILE A 240 -12.89 3.29 1.65
N ALA A 241 -11.76 3.04 2.33
CA ALA A 241 -11.65 3.15 3.79
C ALA A 241 -10.62 4.23 4.13
N THR A 242 -10.99 5.18 5.00
CA THR A 242 -10.10 6.28 5.42
C THR A 242 -10.46 6.76 6.82
N THR A 243 -9.58 7.53 7.45
CA THR A 243 -9.79 8.06 8.80
C THR A 243 -9.68 9.59 8.81
N ALA A 244 -10.54 10.25 9.57
CA ALA A 244 -10.46 11.70 9.79
C ALA A 244 -9.20 12.11 10.58
N ALA A 245 -8.66 11.18 11.36
CA ALA A 245 -7.46 11.34 12.17
C ALA A 245 -6.15 11.10 11.39
N ASP A 246 -6.22 10.94 10.06
CA ASP A 246 -5.04 10.73 9.23
C ASP A 246 -4.10 11.94 9.25
N THR A 247 -2.87 11.73 9.70
CA THR A 247 -1.81 12.76 9.74
C THR A 247 -0.93 12.73 8.50
N THR A 248 -1.02 11.68 7.68
CA THR A 248 -0.19 11.45 6.50
C THR A 248 -0.82 12.04 5.24
N ILE A 249 -2.13 11.80 5.04
CA ILE A 249 -2.86 12.23 3.86
C ILE A 249 -4.05 13.14 4.21
N SER A 250 -4.56 13.85 3.22
CA SER A 250 -5.71 14.76 3.36
C SER A 250 -7.02 14.02 3.17
N THR A 251 -7.69 13.62 4.25
CA THR A 251 -9.04 13.03 4.22
C THR A 251 -10.08 13.91 3.53
N PRO A 252 -10.10 15.25 3.69
CA PRO A 252 -11.00 16.11 2.90
C PRO A 252 -10.79 15.98 1.39
N THR A 253 -9.54 15.71 0.95
CA THR A 253 -9.28 15.48 -0.48
C THR A 253 -9.83 14.11 -0.92
N VAL A 254 -9.77 13.10 -0.09
CA VAL A 254 -10.38 11.77 -0.34
C VAL A 254 -11.89 11.92 -0.51
N LEU A 255 -12.56 12.58 0.42
CA LEU A 255 -14.01 12.85 0.36
C LEU A 255 -14.39 13.62 -0.89
N LYS A 256 -13.60 14.63 -1.29
CA LYS A 256 -13.81 15.40 -2.53
C LYS A 256 -13.76 14.51 -3.78
N TYR A 257 -12.85 13.54 -3.87
CA TYR A 257 -12.80 12.62 -5.02
C TYR A 257 -13.91 11.59 -4.96
N PHE A 258 -14.25 11.09 -3.78
CA PHE A 258 -15.37 10.18 -3.59
C PHE A 258 -16.70 10.82 -4.03
N SER A 259 -16.97 12.07 -3.64
CA SER A 259 -18.20 12.78 -4.03
C SER A 259 -18.35 13.04 -5.55
N LYS A 260 -17.25 12.87 -6.31
CA LYS A 260 -17.24 12.98 -7.77
C LYS A 260 -17.30 11.63 -8.48
N ALA A 261 -17.19 10.53 -7.75
CA ALA A 261 -17.29 9.18 -8.31
C ALA A 261 -18.76 8.85 -8.61
N THR A 262 -19.03 8.35 -9.81
CA THR A 262 -20.40 8.30 -10.36
C THR A 262 -21.09 6.96 -10.23
N HIS A 263 -20.37 5.89 -9.87
CA HIS A 263 -20.96 4.55 -9.81
C HIS A 263 -21.96 4.42 -8.65
N PRO A 264 -23.17 3.86 -8.84
CA PRO A 264 -24.20 3.78 -7.81
C PRO A 264 -23.81 2.91 -6.61
N ASN A 265 -22.95 1.92 -6.81
CA ASN A 265 -22.50 1.01 -5.76
C ASN A 265 -21.27 1.50 -4.99
N ASN A 266 -20.87 2.77 -5.18
CA ASN A 266 -19.74 3.32 -4.43
C ASN A 266 -20.05 3.32 -2.94
N GLN A 267 -19.02 2.98 -2.13
CA GLN A 267 -19.11 3.06 -0.67
C GLN A 267 -17.80 3.61 -0.08
N LEU A 268 -17.95 4.38 1.00
CA LEU A 268 -16.83 4.87 1.77
C LEU A 268 -17.06 4.62 3.26
N ILE A 269 -16.09 4.00 3.93
CA ILE A 269 -16.01 3.97 5.38
C ILE A 269 -15.12 5.12 5.85
N LEU A 270 -15.70 5.99 6.67
CA LEU A 270 -14.99 7.08 7.32
C LEU A 270 -14.90 6.82 8.82
N TYR A 271 -13.69 6.57 9.31
CA TYR A 271 -13.44 6.52 10.75
C TYR A 271 -13.38 7.95 11.30
N SER A 272 -14.40 8.36 12.05
CA SER A 272 -14.51 9.71 12.61
C SER A 272 -15.44 9.73 13.82
N ASN A 273 -15.05 10.48 14.85
CA ASN A 273 -15.89 10.69 16.04
C ASN A 273 -16.85 11.89 15.87
N GLN A 274 -16.72 12.67 14.80
CA GLN A 274 -17.40 13.96 14.66
C GLN A 274 -18.41 14.04 13.53
N LEU A 275 -18.58 12.99 12.69
CA LEU A 275 -19.34 13.15 11.47
C LEU A 275 -20.63 12.31 11.45
N ASN A 276 -21.76 13.02 11.43
CA ASN A 276 -22.95 12.56 10.73
C ASN A 276 -22.89 13.11 9.32
N THR A 277 -22.69 12.26 8.32
CA THR A 277 -22.82 12.66 6.93
C THR A 277 -24.20 12.29 6.43
N ASN A 278 -24.89 13.20 5.74
CA ASN A 278 -26.15 12.90 5.05
C ASN A 278 -25.94 12.14 3.71
N HIS A 279 -24.71 11.69 3.43
CA HIS A 279 -24.39 11.02 2.19
C HIS A 279 -24.62 9.51 2.33
N ALA A 280 -25.62 8.97 1.65
CA ALA A 280 -26.05 7.56 1.78
C ALA A 280 -24.94 6.52 1.53
N GLN A 281 -23.92 6.86 0.76
CA GLN A 281 -22.79 5.97 0.42
C GLN A 281 -21.60 6.12 1.38
N ILE A 282 -21.68 7.00 2.41
CA ILE A 282 -20.64 7.15 3.42
C ILE A 282 -21.12 6.56 4.74
N ILE A 283 -20.37 5.60 5.23
CA ILE A 283 -20.61 4.94 6.52
C ILE A 283 -19.60 5.47 7.52
N CYS A 284 -20.07 6.21 8.52
CA CYS A 284 -19.22 6.67 9.62
C CYS A 284 -19.04 5.58 10.67
N ARG A 285 -17.81 5.43 11.15
CA ARG A 285 -17.43 4.54 12.25
C ARG A 285 -16.60 5.32 13.27
N PRO A 286 -16.68 5.01 14.56
CA PRO A 286 -15.82 5.63 15.56
C PRO A 286 -14.33 5.44 15.23
N THR A 287 -13.50 6.39 15.62
CA THR A 287 -12.03 6.24 15.60
C THR A 287 -11.50 5.65 16.89
N GLN A 288 -12.31 5.63 17.95
CA GLN A 288 -11.93 5.19 19.28
C GLN A 288 -12.70 3.93 19.68
N TYR A 289 -11.97 2.97 20.24
CA TYR A 289 -12.51 1.73 20.80
C TYR A 289 -11.83 1.51 22.16
N LEU A 290 -12.23 2.28 23.17
CA LEU A 290 -11.55 2.35 24.46
C LEU A 290 -11.54 1.01 25.21
N ALA A 291 -12.59 0.19 25.07
CA ALA A 291 -12.63 -1.16 25.64
C ALA A 291 -11.53 -2.09 25.09
N GLN A 292 -10.95 -1.75 23.92
CA GLN A 292 -9.87 -2.48 23.27
C GLN A 292 -8.54 -1.70 23.33
N SER A 293 -8.47 -0.65 24.14
CA SER A 293 -7.31 0.24 24.26
C SER A 293 -6.95 0.97 22.96
N ILE A 294 -7.91 1.12 22.04
CA ILE A 294 -7.72 1.84 20.78
C ILE A 294 -8.14 3.29 21.00
N GLN A 295 -7.18 4.20 20.97
CA GLN A 295 -7.44 5.62 21.10
C GLN A 295 -7.77 6.29 19.76
N GLN A 296 -7.23 5.76 18.67
CA GLN A 296 -7.42 6.33 17.34
C GLN A 296 -7.10 5.33 16.24
N ILE A 297 -7.87 5.36 15.14
CA ILE A 297 -7.54 4.65 13.91
C ILE A 297 -6.63 5.55 13.07
N SER A 298 -5.37 5.16 12.92
CA SER A 298 -4.38 5.90 12.15
C SER A 298 -4.35 5.46 10.67
N HIS A 299 -3.58 6.20 9.84
CA HIS A 299 -3.31 5.84 8.45
C HIS A 299 -2.87 4.39 8.28
N VAL A 300 -1.87 3.96 9.07
CA VAL A 300 -1.27 2.63 8.98
C VAL A 300 -2.15 1.51 9.55
N ALA A 301 -3.13 1.83 10.38
CA ALA A 301 -4.05 0.86 10.95
C ALA A 301 -5.13 0.40 9.96
N ILE A 302 -5.40 1.16 8.90
CA ILE A 302 -6.48 0.86 7.95
C ILE A 302 -6.34 -0.54 7.31
N PRO A 303 -5.16 -0.98 6.80
CA PRO A 303 -5.01 -2.30 6.17
C PRO A 303 -4.73 -3.44 7.15
N ILE A 304 -4.50 -3.19 8.44
CA ILE A 304 -4.00 -4.15 9.42
C ILE A 304 -5.11 -4.72 10.29
N SER A 305 -5.09 -6.02 10.52
CA SER A 305 -5.94 -6.69 11.52
C SER A 305 -5.47 -6.41 12.94
N SER A 306 -6.40 -6.20 13.87
CA SER A 306 -6.09 -6.14 15.31
C SER A 306 -5.46 -7.44 15.84
N ALA A 307 -5.70 -8.57 15.17
CA ALA A 307 -5.12 -9.87 15.50
C ALA A 307 -3.79 -10.15 14.78
N ASN A 308 -3.27 -9.21 13.97
CA ASN A 308 -2.00 -9.39 13.28
C ASN A 308 -0.86 -9.56 14.30
N LYS A 309 -0.06 -10.62 14.15
CA LYS A 309 1.02 -10.96 15.09
C LYS A 309 2.20 -9.99 15.05
N HIS A 310 2.32 -9.20 14.00
CA HIS A 310 3.40 -8.25 13.81
C HIS A 310 2.98 -6.83 14.22
N TYR A 311 1.87 -6.32 13.66
CA TYR A 311 1.39 -4.96 13.89
C TYR A 311 0.09 -4.88 14.69
N GLY A 312 -0.52 -5.99 15.05
CA GLY A 312 -1.78 -6.04 15.79
C GLY A 312 -1.64 -5.60 17.25
N ALA A 313 -2.75 -5.61 17.99
CA ALA A 313 -2.81 -5.13 19.37
C ALA A 313 -1.82 -5.80 20.33
N GLN A 314 -1.40 -7.03 20.02
CA GLN A 314 -0.40 -7.81 20.78
C GLN A 314 0.80 -8.18 19.89
N GLY A 315 1.04 -7.43 18.83
CA GLY A 315 2.12 -7.69 17.87
C GLY A 315 3.49 -7.27 18.40
N ASP A 316 4.53 -7.91 17.86
CA ASP A 316 5.93 -7.64 18.25
C ASP A 316 6.38 -6.22 17.88
N TYR A 317 5.75 -5.60 16.88
CA TYR A 317 6.10 -4.28 16.30
C TYR A 317 4.96 -3.26 16.46
N ILE A 318 4.52 -3.06 17.70
CA ILE A 318 3.51 -2.06 18.07
C ILE A 318 3.93 -0.64 17.65
N PHE A 319 5.20 -0.43 17.30
CA PHE A 319 5.82 0.87 17.00
C PHE A 319 5.33 1.59 15.75
N ALA A 320 4.78 0.90 14.78
CA ALA A 320 4.15 1.57 13.63
C ALA A 320 2.99 2.49 14.08
N SER A 321 2.57 2.35 15.34
CA SER A 321 1.47 3.08 15.97
C SER A 321 1.88 4.01 17.11
N ARG A 322 3.14 4.06 17.50
CA ARG A 322 3.64 4.98 18.54
C ARG A 322 4.09 6.31 17.93
N ALA A 323 3.16 7.10 17.43
CA ALA A 323 3.28 8.53 17.57
C ALA A 323 2.72 8.87 18.96
N GLU A 324 3.61 9.12 19.92
CA GLU A 324 3.29 9.73 21.20
C GLU A 324 2.16 9.06 22.02
N ASN A 325 2.43 7.91 22.64
CA ASN A 325 1.56 7.25 23.64
C ASN A 325 0.19 6.75 23.19
N ASN A 326 -0.11 6.69 21.90
CA ASN A 326 -1.39 6.25 21.38
C ASN A 326 -1.29 4.90 20.66
N ILE A 327 -1.97 3.88 21.16
CA ILE A 327 -2.11 2.58 20.51
C ILE A 327 -3.25 2.69 19.49
N HIS A 328 -2.99 2.35 18.22
CA HIS A 328 -3.93 2.55 17.11
C HIS A 328 -4.28 1.24 16.42
N TYR A 329 -5.21 0.46 16.97
CA TYR A 329 -5.63 -0.83 16.40
C TYR A 329 -7.13 -0.94 16.23
N GLY A 330 -7.57 -1.78 15.30
CA GLY A 330 -8.80 -2.53 15.47
C GLY A 330 -10.06 -2.08 14.75
N ALA A 331 -9.97 -1.36 13.64
CA ALA A 331 -11.17 -1.17 12.80
C ALA A 331 -11.41 -2.32 11.82
N TYR A 332 -10.54 -3.31 11.81
CA TYR A 332 -10.44 -4.34 10.79
C TYR A 332 -11.69 -5.25 10.70
N ASN A 333 -12.22 -5.72 11.80
CA ASN A 333 -13.34 -6.67 11.76
C ASN A 333 -14.62 -6.08 11.16
N SER A 334 -14.91 -4.80 11.41
CA SER A 334 -16.14 -4.20 10.89
C SER A 334 -16.08 -3.86 9.40
N TRP A 335 -14.90 -3.51 8.86
CA TRP A 335 -14.79 -3.26 7.43
C TRP A 335 -14.51 -4.52 6.61
N GLN A 336 -13.88 -5.57 7.20
CA GLN A 336 -13.76 -6.88 6.54
C GLN A 336 -15.12 -7.45 6.19
N GLU A 337 -16.07 -7.44 7.12
CA GLU A 337 -17.43 -7.88 6.85
C GLU A 337 -18.08 -7.06 5.73
N GLN A 338 -17.78 -5.75 5.67
CA GLN A 338 -18.34 -4.87 4.65
C GLN A 338 -17.63 -5.02 3.29
N VAL A 339 -16.32 -5.19 3.27
CA VAL A 339 -15.59 -5.55 2.04
C VAL A 339 -16.10 -6.88 1.49
N GLN A 340 -16.30 -7.88 2.35
CA GLN A 340 -16.89 -9.16 1.95
C GLN A 340 -18.28 -9.01 1.35
N MET A 341 -19.15 -8.20 1.97
CA MET A 341 -20.46 -7.90 1.43
C MET A 341 -20.39 -7.18 0.07
N GLN A 342 -19.36 -6.34 -0.16
CA GLN A 342 -19.16 -5.68 -1.45
C GLN A 342 -18.69 -6.67 -2.51
N PHE A 343 -17.73 -7.54 -2.22
CA PHE A 343 -17.31 -8.60 -3.16
C PHE A 343 -18.46 -9.53 -3.56
N ASN A 344 -19.40 -9.77 -2.64
CA ASN A 344 -20.58 -10.61 -2.93
C ASN A 344 -21.67 -9.88 -3.75
N ARG A 345 -21.58 -8.54 -3.89
CA ARG A 345 -22.53 -7.72 -4.68
C ARG A 345 -22.06 -7.45 -6.11
N PHE A 346 -20.79 -7.70 -6.41
CA PHE A 346 -20.18 -7.59 -7.75
C PHE A 346 -19.97 -8.97 -8.36
#